data_6f32263a81fdd37185c3e4a324d4bac9
#
_entry.id   6f32263a81fdd37185c3e4a324d4bac9
#
_cell.length_a   1.000
_cell.length_b   1.000
_cell.length_c   1.000
_cell.angle_alpha   90.00
_cell.angle_beta   90.00
_cell.angle_gamma   90.00
#
_symmetry.space_group_name_H-M   'P 1'
#
loop_
_entity.id
_entity.type
_entity.pdbx_description
1 polymer ?
#
loop_
_entity_poly.entity_id
_entity_poly.type
_entity_poly.pdbx_seq_one_letter_code
_entity_poly.pdbx_strand_id
1 'polypeptide(L)'
;LDGKRVAVLEGSIQQTVFDQLMNGFGYKVTIISADSFEQAFALAVDGSADAAIANHLFGDYFYQKYGLLKTTIDFNPTALYYATAEGGNPDLLEAIDRYLGQWIPAPDSPYYTTLGHWSEKEPAYRVPQYVFWVIGGISGLLLAAAGVILLLRQQVKVRTRYLEQVNAE
;
A
#
# COMPACT_ATOMS: atom_id res chain seq x y z
N LEU A 1 -16.09 14.25 -0.22
CA LEU A 1 -16.41 14.20 1.22
C LEU A 1 -17.73 14.88 1.58
N ASP A 2 -18.34 15.65 0.68
CA ASP A 2 -19.60 16.35 0.96
C ASP A 2 -20.72 15.37 1.33
N GLY A 3 -21.46 15.68 2.41
CA GLY A 3 -22.52 14.84 2.96
C GLY A 3 -22.04 13.54 3.64
N LYS A 4 -20.72 13.35 3.82
CA LYS A 4 -20.16 12.14 4.43
C LYS A 4 -20.02 12.27 5.95
N ARG A 5 -20.05 11.12 6.63
CA ARG A 5 -19.81 10.97 8.06
C ARG A 5 -18.37 10.54 8.26
N VAL A 6 -17.62 11.28 9.06
CA VAL A 6 -16.20 11.03 9.28
C VAL A 6 -15.91 10.89 10.77
N ALA A 7 -15.40 9.74 11.17
CA ALA A 7 -15.00 9.49 12.55
C ALA A 7 -13.60 10.06 12.81
N VAL A 8 -13.42 10.73 13.93
CA VAL A 8 -12.15 11.35 14.31
C VAL A 8 -11.99 11.32 15.82
N LEU A 9 -10.76 11.23 16.29
CA LEU A 9 -10.44 11.30 17.71
C LEU A 9 -10.84 12.66 18.29
N GLU A 10 -11.70 12.66 19.31
CA GLU A 10 -12.23 13.86 19.95
C GLU A 10 -11.10 14.71 20.55
N GLY A 11 -11.19 16.03 20.37
CA GLY A 11 -10.20 16.98 20.88
C GLY A 11 -8.82 16.90 20.25
N SER A 12 -8.65 16.08 19.21
CA SER A 12 -7.37 15.96 18.50
C SER A 12 -7.11 17.16 17.57
N ILE A 13 -5.83 17.40 17.29
CA ILE A 13 -5.45 18.38 16.27
C ILE A 13 -6.00 18.00 14.88
N GLN A 14 -6.11 16.71 14.59
CA GLN A 14 -6.69 16.21 13.35
C GLN A 14 -8.15 16.65 13.19
N GLN A 15 -8.94 16.58 14.27
CA GLN A 15 -10.33 17.06 14.26
C GLN A 15 -10.41 18.55 13.93
N THR A 16 -9.63 19.36 14.65
CA THR A 16 -9.63 20.81 14.46
C THR A 16 -9.24 21.22 13.05
N VAL A 17 -8.16 20.63 12.53
CA VAL A 17 -7.67 20.97 11.18
C VAL A 17 -8.60 20.44 10.11
N PHE A 18 -9.16 19.24 10.28
CA PHE A 18 -10.13 18.68 9.34
C PHE A 18 -11.38 19.57 9.24
N ASP A 19 -11.94 19.99 10.38
CA ASP A 19 -13.09 20.88 10.39
C ASP A 19 -12.80 22.21 9.67
N GLN A 20 -11.65 22.83 9.94
CA GLN A 20 -11.22 24.03 9.24
C GLN A 20 -11.09 23.83 7.73
N LEU A 21 -10.52 22.69 7.28
CA LEU A 21 -10.38 22.37 5.88
C LEU A 21 -11.75 22.18 5.21
N MET A 22 -12.65 21.43 5.82
CA MET A 22 -13.98 21.18 5.25
C MET A 22 -14.78 22.48 5.14
N ASN A 23 -14.73 23.32 6.16
CA ASN A 23 -15.35 24.65 6.12
C ASN A 23 -14.71 25.56 5.05
N GLY A 24 -13.38 25.51 4.91
CA GLY A 24 -12.66 26.28 3.88
C GLY A 24 -12.99 25.88 2.46
N PHE A 25 -13.26 24.59 2.22
CA PHE A 25 -13.70 24.06 0.92
C PHE A 25 -15.22 24.14 0.71
N GLY A 26 -15.99 24.55 1.73
CA GLY A 26 -17.45 24.60 1.67
C GLY A 26 -18.13 23.22 1.68
N TYR A 27 -17.45 22.18 2.12
CA TYR A 27 -18.02 20.83 2.26
C TYR A 27 -18.79 20.68 3.58
N LYS A 28 -19.96 20.07 3.50
CA LYS A 28 -20.75 19.70 4.67
C LYS A 28 -20.42 18.26 5.07
N VAL A 29 -19.63 18.10 6.11
CA VAL A 29 -19.25 16.79 6.66
C VAL A 29 -19.83 16.64 8.06
N THR A 30 -20.34 15.46 8.39
CA THR A 30 -20.76 15.13 9.75
C THR A 30 -19.58 14.49 10.48
N ILE A 31 -19.04 15.20 11.47
CA ILE A 31 -17.98 14.69 12.33
C ILE A 31 -18.60 13.78 13.39
N ILE A 32 -18.06 12.57 13.54
CA ILE A 32 -18.41 11.63 14.60
C ILE A 32 -17.20 11.54 15.53
N SER A 33 -17.37 11.99 16.77
CA SER A 33 -16.33 11.93 17.79
C SER A 33 -16.09 10.50 18.24
N ALA A 34 -14.83 10.14 18.40
CA ALA A 34 -14.38 8.86 18.93
C ALA A 34 -13.40 9.09 20.09
N ASP A 35 -13.41 8.21 21.08
CA ASP A 35 -12.53 8.31 22.26
C ASP A 35 -11.11 7.79 21.96
N SER A 36 -10.93 7.06 20.87
CA SER A 36 -9.63 6.53 20.42
C SER A 36 -9.60 6.33 18.89
N PHE A 37 -8.41 6.15 18.31
CA PHE A 37 -8.28 5.81 16.90
C PHE A 37 -8.87 4.43 16.58
N GLU A 38 -8.78 3.47 17.51
CA GLU A 38 -9.40 2.16 17.38
C GLU A 38 -10.92 2.29 17.26
N GLN A 39 -11.53 3.13 18.08
CA GLN A 39 -12.97 3.38 18.02
C GLN A 39 -13.37 4.10 16.73
N ALA A 40 -12.56 5.07 16.28
CA ALA A 40 -12.80 5.73 14.99
C ALA A 40 -12.78 4.73 13.82
N PHE A 41 -11.84 3.77 13.84
CA PHE A 41 -11.78 2.70 12.84
C PHE A 41 -12.96 1.73 12.96
N ALA A 42 -13.35 1.37 14.17
CA ALA A 42 -14.54 0.50 14.40
C ALA A 42 -15.81 1.14 13.84
N LEU A 43 -16.02 2.45 14.04
CA LEU A 43 -17.14 3.20 13.48
C LEU A 43 -17.16 3.22 11.94
N ALA A 44 -15.98 3.20 11.30
CA ALA A 44 -15.89 3.08 9.85
C ALA A 44 -16.18 1.64 9.37
N VAL A 45 -15.75 0.63 10.13
CA VAL A 45 -16.00 -0.79 9.81
C VAL A 45 -17.46 -1.17 9.93
N ASP A 46 -18.15 -0.72 10.98
CA ASP A 46 -19.57 -1.02 11.22
C ASP A 46 -20.52 -0.19 10.36
N GLY A 47 -20.00 0.77 9.58
CA GLY A 47 -20.78 1.63 8.71
C GLY A 47 -21.45 2.81 9.41
N SER A 48 -21.15 3.07 10.69
CA SER A 48 -21.60 4.27 11.41
C SER A 48 -20.93 5.53 10.86
N ALA A 49 -19.70 5.41 10.38
CA ALA A 49 -18.95 6.43 9.63
C ALA A 49 -18.61 5.94 8.22
N ASP A 50 -18.47 6.86 7.28
CA ASP A 50 -18.07 6.55 5.90
C ASP A 50 -16.54 6.56 5.75
N ALA A 51 -15.83 7.20 6.69
CA ALA A 51 -14.37 7.23 6.77
C ALA A 51 -13.92 7.49 8.20
N ALA A 52 -12.65 7.20 8.49
CA ALA A 52 -12.00 7.54 9.75
C ALA A 52 -10.71 8.30 9.50
N ILE A 53 -10.38 9.21 10.40
CA ILE A 53 -9.14 9.97 10.41
C ILE A 53 -8.25 9.47 11.55
N ALA A 54 -7.00 9.20 11.25
CA ALA A 54 -5.97 8.86 12.23
C ALA A 54 -4.65 9.53 11.86
N ASN A 55 -3.68 9.52 12.77
CA ASN A 55 -2.32 9.84 12.39
C ASN A 55 -1.76 8.74 11.46
N HIS A 56 -0.80 9.09 10.62
CA HIS A 56 -0.30 8.19 9.60
C HIS A 56 0.36 6.91 10.17
N LEU A 57 1.01 6.99 11.34
CA LEU A 57 1.65 5.82 11.97
C LEU A 57 0.60 4.79 12.43
N PHE A 58 -0.45 5.26 13.11
CA PHE A 58 -1.56 4.40 13.51
C PHE A 58 -2.30 3.88 12.27
N GLY A 59 -2.59 4.78 11.32
CA GLY A 59 -3.27 4.45 10.08
C GLY A 59 -2.54 3.34 9.33
N ASP A 60 -1.26 3.51 9.06
CA ASP A 60 -0.43 2.58 8.28
C ASP A 60 -0.27 1.21 8.96
N TYR A 61 -0.31 1.17 10.29
CA TYR A 61 -0.18 -0.09 11.02
C TYR A 61 -1.50 -0.87 11.14
N PHE A 62 -2.63 -0.18 11.26
CA PHE A 62 -3.89 -0.82 11.65
C PHE A 62 -4.94 -0.92 10.53
N TYR A 63 -4.88 -0.14 9.43
CA TYR A 63 -5.95 -0.12 8.44
C TYR A 63 -6.28 -1.52 7.87
N GLN A 64 -5.28 -2.35 7.59
CA GLN A 64 -5.50 -3.71 7.07
C GLN A 64 -6.13 -4.63 8.11
N LYS A 65 -5.72 -4.52 9.40
CA LYS A 65 -6.27 -5.33 10.50
C LYS A 65 -7.76 -5.07 10.70
N TYR A 66 -8.18 -3.85 10.40
CA TYR A 66 -9.60 -3.46 10.43
C TYR A 66 -10.33 -3.69 9.10
N GLY A 67 -9.65 -4.17 8.06
CA GLY A 67 -10.24 -4.35 6.73
C GLY A 67 -10.59 -3.04 6.03
N LEU A 68 -9.96 -1.93 6.41
CA LEU A 68 -10.14 -0.62 5.82
C LEU A 68 -9.21 -0.41 4.62
N LEU A 69 -9.54 0.53 3.76
CA LEU A 69 -8.69 0.97 2.66
C LEU A 69 -8.07 2.32 2.99
N LYS A 70 -6.75 2.41 2.79
CA LYS A 70 -6.04 3.68 2.90
C LYS A 70 -6.37 4.57 1.70
N THR A 71 -6.67 5.84 1.97
CA THR A 71 -6.83 6.86 0.92
C THR A 71 -5.51 7.61 0.69
N THR A 72 -5.42 8.31 -0.43
CA THR A 72 -4.28 9.18 -0.74
C THR A 72 -4.42 10.60 -0.15
N ILE A 73 -5.40 10.80 0.72
CA ILE A 73 -5.67 12.12 1.32
C ILE A 73 -4.85 12.24 2.60
N ASP A 74 -3.76 12.97 2.52
CA ASP A 74 -2.96 13.39 3.66
C ASP A 74 -3.16 14.90 3.90
N PHE A 75 -3.34 15.28 5.14
CA PHE A 75 -3.47 16.68 5.51
C PHE A 75 -2.75 16.94 6.83
N ASN A 76 -2.34 18.22 7.02
CA ASN A 76 -1.65 18.69 8.21
C ASN A 76 -0.39 17.87 8.56
N PRO A 77 0.65 17.84 7.70
CA PRO A 77 1.92 17.25 8.08
C PRO A 77 2.47 17.96 9.32
N THR A 78 2.66 17.21 10.41
CA THR A 78 3.06 17.74 11.70
C THR A 78 4.45 17.25 12.06
N ALA A 79 5.35 18.14 12.44
CA ALA A 79 6.63 17.76 13.01
C ALA A 79 6.44 17.20 14.43
N LEU A 80 7.14 16.12 14.74
CA LEU A 80 7.19 15.52 16.07
C LEU A 80 8.47 15.97 16.76
N TYR A 81 8.36 16.26 18.05
CA TYR A 81 9.47 16.70 18.87
C TYR A 81 9.61 15.82 20.10
N TYR A 82 10.84 15.58 20.52
CA TYR A 82 11.11 15.06 21.85
C TYR A 82 11.09 16.20 22.84
N ALA A 83 10.52 15.97 24.02
CA ALA A 83 10.44 16.96 25.08
C ALA A 83 10.85 16.35 26.42
N THR A 84 11.52 17.14 27.26
CA THR A 84 11.80 16.84 28.66
C THR A 84 11.16 17.92 29.54
N ALA A 85 11.14 17.71 30.85
CA ALA A 85 10.78 18.76 31.77
C ALA A 85 11.71 19.96 31.61
N GLU A 86 11.19 21.17 31.87
CA GLU A 86 11.95 22.42 31.77
C GLU A 86 13.23 22.33 32.60
N GLY A 87 14.38 22.59 31.96
CA GLY A 87 15.71 22.46 32.57
C GLY A 87 16.19 21.06 32.86
N GLY A 88 15.38 20.00 32.47
CA GLY A 88 15.76 18.59 32.68
C GLY A 88 16.41 17.96 31.45
N ASN A 89 17.45 17.15 31.71
CA ASN A 89 18.10 16.26 30.72
C ASN A 89 18.48 16.92 29.38
N PRO A 90 19.16 18.07 29.35
CA PRO A 90 19.59 18.71 28.10
C PRO A 90 20.55 17.81 27.29
N ASP A 91 21.37 17.03 27.97
CA ASP A 91 22.29 16.06 27.40
C ASP A 91 21.57 14.95 26.61
N LEU A 92 20.41 14.52 27.09
CA LEU A 92 19.55 13.55 26.38
C LEU A 92 18.99 14.14 25.08
N LEU A 93 18.46 15.37 25.12
CA LEU A 93 17.93 16.02 23.93
C LEU A 93 19.03 16.27 22.90
N GLU A 94 20.22 16.73 23.35
CA GLU A 94 21.38 16.93 22.46
C GLU A 94 21.84 15.61 21.82
N ALA A 95 21.82 14.52 22.58
CA ALA A 95 22.15 13.19 22.02
C ALA A 95 21.11 12.75 20.97
N ILE A 96 19.81 12.91 21.25
CA ILE A 96 18.74 12.58 20.31
C ILE A 96 18.88 13.41 19.03
N ASP A 97 19.03 14.72 19.14
CA ASP A 97 19.16 15.63 18.00
C ASP A 97 20.38 15.27 17.13
N ARG A 98 21.50 14.94 17.76
CA ARG A 98 22.71 14.54 17.07
C ARG A 98 22.51 13.24 16.26
N TYR A 99 21.89 12.23 16.87
CA TYR A 99 21.64 10.96 16.17
C TYR A 99 20.59 11.11 15.08
N LEU A 100 19.49 11.79 15.32
CA LEU A 100 18.46 12.05 14.31
C LEU A 100 19.00 12.88 13.15
N GLY A 101 19.83 13.90 13.44
CA GLY A 101 20.50 14.70 12.41
C GLY A 101 21.43 13.87 11.50
N GLN A 102 21.97 12.76 11.99
CA GLN A 102 22.78 11.84 11.20
C GLN A 102 21.93 10.80 10.47
N TRP A 103 20.86 10.30 11.09
CA TRP A 103 20.08 9.18 10.57
C TRP A 103 19.00 9.58 9.57
N ILE A 104 18.34 10.72 9.76
CA ILE A 104 17.28 11.17 8.85
C ILE A 104 17.79 11.39 7.42
N PRO A 105 18.99 11.96 7.18
CA PRO A 105 19.54 12.09 5.82
C PRO A 105 20.02 10.76 5.20
N ALA A 106 20.17 9.69 6.00
CA ALA A 106 20.74 8.41 5.56
C ALA A 106 19.61 7.35 5.37
N PRO A 107 19.25 6.96 4.14
CA PRO A 107 18.13 6.03 3.87
C PRO A 107 18.30 4.64 4.51
N ASP A 108 19.53 4.19 4.71
CA ASP A 108 19.83 2.87 5.29
C ASP A 108 20.11 2.92 6.81
N SER A 109 19.76 4.05 7.46
CA SER A 109 20.02 4.25 8.87
C SER A 109 19.11 3.41 9.78
N PRO A 110 19.48 3.24 11.07
CA PRO A 110 18.63 2.61 12.07
C PRO A 110 17.26 3.27 12.20
N TYR A 111 17.14 4.56 11.91
CA TYR A 111 15.89 5.30 11.90
C TYR A 111 14.90 4.67 10.92
N TYR A 112 15.27 4.53 9.64
CA TYR A 112 14.37 3.97 8.62
C TYR A 112 14.17 2.47 8.77
N THR A 113 15.19 1.73 9.25
CA THR A 113 15.05 0.30 9.54
C THR A 113 14.01 0.07 10.64
N THR A 114 14.09 0.85 11.73
CA THR A 114 13.13 0.78 12.83
C THR A 114 11.74 1.25 12.39
N LEU A 115 11.66 2.39 11.72
CA LEU A 115 10.39 2.90 11.20
C LEU A 115 9.72 1.91 10.25
N GLY A 116 10.49 1.26 9.38
CA GLY A 116 10.01 0.22 8.47
C GLY A 116 9.53 -1.06 9.17
N HIS A 117 10.02 -1.34 10.38
CA HIS A 117 9.55 -2.44 11.20
C HIS A 117 8.17 -2.15 11.84
N TRP A 118 7.93 -0.90 12.18
CA TRP A 118 6.67 -0.45 12.79
C TRP A 118 5.63 0.06 11.80
N SER A 119 6.05 0.61 10.66
CA SER A 119 5.17 0.85 9.53
C SER A 119 5.12 -0.44 8.72
N GLU A 120 4.03 -1.20 8.78
CA GLU A 120 3.81 -2.27 7.80
C GLU A 120 3.94 -1.65 6.41
N LYS A 121 5.11 -1.83 5.78
CA LYS A 121 5.19 -1.69 4.34
C LYS A 121 4.12 -2.64 3.82
N GLU A 122 3.19 -2.14 3.03
CA GLU A 122 2.29 -3.01 2.26
C GLU A 122 3.15 -4.19 1.80
N PRO A 123 2.73 -5.43 2.06
CA PRO A 123 3.50 -6.56 1.59
C PRO A 123 3.65 -6.33 0.09
N ALA A 124 4.87 -5.98 -0.33
CA ALA A 124 5.16 -5.85 -1.75
C ALA A 124 4.62 -7.13 -2.35
N TYR A 125 3.60 -7.03 -3.21
CA TYR A 125 2.88 -8.18 -3.76
C TYR A 125 3.93 -9.06 -4.42
N ARG A 126 4.50 -9.95 -3.63
CA ARG A 126 5.50 -10.90 -4.11
C ARG A 126 4.71 -11.92 -4.90
N VAL A 127 4.80 -11.79 -6.23
CA VAL A 127 4.27 -12.82 -7.11
C VAL A 127 4.83 -14.16 -6.63
N PRO A 128 3.99 -15.08 -6.15
CA PRO A 128 4.46 -16.35 -5.62
C PRO A 128 5.29 -17.07 -6.68
N GLN A 129 6.38 -17.68 -6.25
CA GLN A 129 7.33 -18.32 -7.17
C GLN A 129 6.69 -19.37 -8.08
N TYR A 130 5.62 -20.02 -7.64
CA TYR A 130 4.89 -20.99 -8.46
C TYR A 130 4.25 -20.36 -9.73
N VAL A 131 3.94 -19.05 -9.72
CA VAL A 131 3.37 -18.36 -10.90
C VAL A 131 4.37 -18.37 -12.06
N PHE A 132 5.66 -18.18 -11.78
CA PHE A 132 6.71 -18.28 -12.81
C PHE A 132 6.82 -19.70 -13.38
N TRP A 133 6.67 -20.72 -12.54
CA TRP A 133 6.64 -22.12 -13.00
C TRP A 133 5.42 -22.44 -13.86
N VAL A 134 4.25 -21.91 -13.49
CA VAL A 134 3.01 -22.06 -14.27
C VAL A 134 3.14 -21.38 -15.63
N ILE A 135 3.62 -20.14 -15.66
CA ILE A 135 3.86 -19.40 -16.92
C ILE A 135 4.88 -20.12 -17.78
N GLY A 136 6.00 -20.58 -17.20
CA GLY A 136 7.02 -21.37 -17.89
C GLY A 136 6.47 -22.67 -18.47
N GLY A 137 5.67 -23.39 -17.71
CA GLY A 137 5.02 -24.63 -18.15
C GLY A 137 4.06 -24.43 -19.32
N ILE A 138 3.19 -23.42 -19.23
CA ILE A 138 2.26 -23.07 -20.32
C ILE A 138 3.03 -22.65 -21.58
N SER A 139 4.07 -21.82 -21.43
CA SER A 139 4.89 -21.38 -22.55
C SER A 139 5.61 -22.56 -23.22
N GLY A 140 6.14 -23.49 -22.44
CA GLY A 140 6.76 -24.72 -22.95
C GLY A 140 5.80 -25.60 -23.74
N LEU A 141 4.57 -25.78 -23.23
CA LEU A 141 3.51 -26.55 -23.94
C LEU A 141 3.11 -25.89 -25.26
N LEU A 142 2.99 -24.57 -25.30
CA LEU A 142 2.68 -23.84 -26.53
C LEU A 142 3.79 -23.98 -27.59
N LEU A 143 5.04 -23.92 -27.17
CA LEU A 143 6.18 -24.12 -28.08
C LEU A 143 6.24 -25.56 -28.61
N ALA A 144 6.01 -26.53 -27.75
CA ALA A 144 5.94 -27.92 -28.17
C ALA A 144 4.80 -28.19 -29.19
N ALA A 145 3.61 -27.66 -28.93
CA ALA A 145 2.48 -27.73 -29.85
C ALA A 145 2.78 -27.05 -31.19
N ALA A 146 3.39 -25.88 -31.18
CA ALA A 146 3.83 -25.19 -32.40
C ALA A 146 4.84 -26.03 -33.19
N GLY A 147 5.82 -26.68 -32.51
CA GLY A 147 6.78 -27.57 -33.11
C GLY A 147 6.12 -28.76 -33.80
N VAL A 148 5.17 -29.42 -33.12
CA VAL A 148 4.40 -30.54 -33.70
C VAL A 148 3.61 -30.11 -34.95
N ILE A 149 2.95 -28.94 -34.89
CA ILE A 149 2.21 -28.42 -36.05
C ILE A 149 3.14 -28.15 -37.25
N LEU A 150 4.34 -27.63 -37.02
CA LEU A 150 5.32 -27.38 -38.08
C LEU A 150 5.81 -28.71 -38.70
N LEU A 151 6.10 -29.70 -37.86
CA LEU A 151 6.50 -31.03 -38.34
C LEU A 151 5.39 -31.69 -39.17
N LEU A 152 4.15 -31.67 -38.72
CA LEU A 152 3.01 -32.20 -39.45
C LEU A 152 2.80 -31.50 -40.78
N ARG A 153 2.92 -30.15 -40.80
CA ARG A 153 2.86 -29.37 -42.05
C ARG A 153 3.98 -29.75 -43.04
N GLN A 154 5.19 -29.99 -42.56
CA GLN A 154 6.29 -30.45 -43.41
C GLN A 154 6.02 -31.87 -43.99
N GLN A 155 5.54 -32.81 -43.14
CA GLN A 155 5.20 -34.15 -43.60
C GLN A 155 4.09 -34.14 -44.63
N VAL A 156 3.04 -33.34 -44.41
CA VAL A 156 1.94 -33.21 -45.40
C VAL A 156 2.47 -32.65 -46.73
N LYS A 157 3.33 -31.60 -46.69
CA LYS A 157 3.92 -31.02 -47.89
C LYS A 157 4.74 -32.03 -48.69
N VAL A 158 5.55 -32.85 -48.01
CA VAL A 158 6.38 -33.88 -48.65
C VAL A 158 5.51 -34.97 -49.28
N ARG A 159 4.48 -35.45 -48.55
CA ARG A 159 3.57 -36.47 -49.09
C ARG A 159 2.73 -35.98 -50.28
N THR A 160 2.26 -34.74 -50.22
CA THR A 160 1.50 -34.14 -51.34
C THR A 160 2.36 -34.04 -52.60
N ARG A 161 3.60 -33.58 -52.47
CA ARG A 161 4.52 -33.53 -53.62
C ARG A 161 4.83 -34.91 -54.21
N TYR A 162 4.99 -35.92 -53.36
CA TYR A 162 5.21 -37.28 -53.81
C TYR A 162 4.01 -37.83 -54.58
N LEU A 163 2.80 -37.58 -54.11
CA LEU A 163 1.54 -37.99 -54.80
C LEU A 163 1.33 -37.26 -56.12
N GLU A 164 1.69 -36.01 -56.21
CA GLU A 164 1.66 -35.21 -57.46
C GLU A 164 2.62 -35.76 -58.50
N GLN A 165 3.81 -36.24 -58.10
CA GLN A 165 4.78 -36.85 -59.01
C GLN A 165 4.31 -38.23 -59.53
N VAL A 166 3.72 -39.07 -58.69
CA VAL A 166 3.22 -40.40 -59.07
C VAL A 166 2.00 -40.34 -59.98
N ASN A 167 1.14 -39.29 -59.88
CA ASN A 167 -0.04 -39.12 -60.73
C ASN A 167 0.26 -38.41 -62.08
N ALA A 168 1.51 -37.97 -62.29
CA ALA A 168 1.92 -37.27 -63.52
C ALA A 168 2.64 -38.21 -64.54
N GLU A 169 2.87 -39.47 -64.17
CA GLU A 169 3.28 -40.57 -65.07
C GLU A 169 2.08 -41.41 -65.51
#